data_4e6fc4fd14a4fa4f251461459cbbd31b
#
_entry.id   4e6fc4fd14a4fa4f251461459cbbd31b
#
_cell.length_a   1.000
_cell.length_b   1.000
_cell.length_c   1.000
_cell.angle_alpha   90.00
_cell.angle_beta   90.00
_cell.angle_gamma   90.00
#
_symmetry.space_group_name_H-M   'P 1'
#
loop_
_entity.id
_entity.type
_entity.pdbx_description
1 polymer ?
#
loop_
_entity_poly.entity_id
_entity_poly.type
_entity_poly.pdbx_seq_one_letter_code
_entity_poly.pdbx_strand_id
1 'polypeptide(L)'
;MVFLTIEQEFFNQYRLMYRPFINLVNEQLGKYQLYSSQWALLRLLMDKGPHTFVDIANFMFIEKPSVTRLVQKLVELGYVETVAGRDKREKLVQLTVNGEVIVQEIQAHLKPTMEQALAGVSERDIEIATQVLANICANINR
;
A
#
# COMPACT_ATOMS: atom_id res chain seq x y z
N MET A 1 -11.10 12.21 -35.50
CA MET A 1 -10.50 11.10 -34.70
C MET A 1 -9.27 11.65 -34.00
N VAL A 2 -9.18 11.44 -32.71
CA VAL A 2 -8.04 11.87 -31.91
C VAL A 2 -7.15 10.66 -31.64
N PHE A 3 -5.88 10.75 -32.04
CA PHE A 3 -4.91 9.70 -31.79
C PHE A 3 -4.13 10.03 -30.53
N LEU A 4 -4.10 9.08 -29.60
CA LEU A 4 -3.29 9.20 -28.39
C LEU A 4 -1.84 8.82 -28.71
N THR A 5 -0.89 9.47 -28.02
CA THR A 5 0.49 9.03 -28.04
C THR A 5 0.63 7.75 -27.20
N ILE A 6 1.76 7.05 -27.33
CA ILE A 6 2.06 5.88 -26.52
C ILE A 6 1.99 6.23 -25.03
N GLU A 7 2.55 7.38 -24.65
CA GLU A 7 2.55 7.85 -23.27
C GLU A 7 1.13 8.10 -22.76
N GLN A 8 0.31 8.75 -23.58
CA GLN A 8 -1.08 9.03 -23.21
C GLN A 8 -1.88 7.75 -23.07
N GLU A 9 -1.72 6.79 -23.98
CA GLU A 9 -2.40 5.49 -23.91
C GLU A 9 -2.00 4.73 -22.65
N PHE A 10 -0.71 4.73 -22.32
CA PHE A 10 -0.21 4.05 -21.13
C PHE A 10 -0.84 4.61 -19.85
N PHE A 11 -0.75 5.93 -19.64
CA PHE A 11 -1.27 6.55 -18.42
C PHE A 11 -2.80 6.54 -18.37
N ASN A 12 -3.47 6.60 -19.53
CA ASN A 12 -4.91 6.45 -19.58
C ASN A 12 -5.34 5.06 -19.13
N GLN A 13 -4.65 4.01 -19.60
CA GLN A 13 -4.95 2.64 -19.20
C GLN A 13 -4.69 2.43 -17.70
N TYR A 14 -3.61 3.01 -17.17
CA TYR A 14 -3.32 2.99 -15.74
C TYR A 14 -4.47 3.61 -14.94
N ARG A 15 -4.98 4.79 -15.34
CA ARG A 15 -6.10 5.44 -14.65
C ARG A 15 -7.37 4.60 -14.69
N LEU A 16 -7.65 3.99 -15.82
CA LEU A 16 -8.84 3.15 -15.98
C LEU A 16 -8.78 1.93 -15.05
N MET A 17 -7.61 1.39 -14.80
CA MET A 17 -7.40 0.24 -13.93
C MET A 17 -7.39 0.62 -12.45
N TYR A 18 -6.77 1.76 -12.11
CA TYR A 18 -6.44 2.11 -10.73
C TYR A 18 -7.68 2.24 -9.84
N ARG A 19 -8.69 2.99 -10.28
CA ARG A 19 -9.89 3.22 -9.47
C ARG A 19 -10.69 1.93 -9.22
N PRO A 20 -11.02 1.14 -10.24
CA PRO A 20 -11.69 -0.15 -10.01
C PRO A 20 -10.88 -1.08 -9.12
N PHE A 21 -9.56 -1.11 -9.26
CA PHE A 21 -8.69 -1.94 -8.42
C PHE A 21 -8.77 -1.51 -6.95
N ILE A 22 -8.64 -0.22 -6.67
CA ILE A 22 -8.72 0.29 -5.30
C ILE A 22 -10.11 0.05 -4.71
N ASN A 23 -11.18 0.21 -5.49
CA ASN A 23 -12.54 -0.08 -5.02
C ASN A 23 -12.69 -1.56 -4.65
N LEU A 24 -12.12 -2.44 -5.47
CA LEU A 24 -12.16 -3.88 -5.22
C LEU A 24 -11.40 -4.23 -3.93
N VAL A 25 -10.22 -3.66 -3.74
CA VAL A 25 -9.42 -3.86 -2.51
C VAL A 25 -10.19 -3.34 -1.29
N ASN A 26 -10.75 -2.14 -1.37
CA ASN A 26 -11.50 -1.54 -0.27
C ASN A 26 -12.73 -2.39 0.09
N GLU A 27 -13.41 -2.96 -0.89
CA GLU A 27 -14.55 -3.85 -0.65
C GLU A 27 -14.12 -5.07 0.17
N GLN A 28 -12.98 -5.67 -0.18
CA GLN A 28 -12.44 -6.82 0.55
C GLN A 28 -11.94 -6.44 1.95
N LEU A 29 -11.40 -5.25 2.11
CA LEU A 29 -10.87 -4.76 3.38
C LEU A 29 -11.97 -4.32 4.36
N GLY A 30 -13.19 -4.04 3.86
CA GLY A 30 -14.31 -3.60 4.70
C GLY A 30 -14.64 -4.57 5.82
N LYS A 31 -14.48 -5.86 5.59
CA LYS A 31 -14.62 -6.92 6.58
C LYS A 31 -13.73 -6.71 7.81
N TYR A 32 -12.59 -6.05 7.62
CA TYR A 32 -11.60 -5.79 8.67
C TYR A 32 -11.67 -4.35 9.18
N GLN A 33 -12.64 -3.57 8.73
CA GLN A 33 -12.80 -2.16 9.08
C GLN A 33 -11.63 -1.29 8.62
N LEU A 34 -11.02 -1.67 7.47
CA LEU A 34 -9.84 -1.00 6.92
C LEU A 34 -10.13 -0.47 5.52
N TYR A 35 -9.34 0.52 5.13
CA TYR A 35 -9.23 1.04 3.77
C TYR A 35 -7.84 0.75 3.22
N SER A 36 -7.69 0.91 1.91
CA SER A 36 -6.43 0.63 1.21
C SER A 36 -5.23 1.39 1.79
N SER A 37 -5.41 2.62 2.25
CA SER A 37 -4.32 3.41 2.83
C SER A 37 -3.82 2.81 4.16
N GLN A 38 -4.73 2.35 5.01
CA GLN A 38 -4.39 1.68 6.27
C GLN A 38 -3.69 0.34 6.00
N TRP A 39 -4.22 -0.40 5.04
CA TRP A 39 -3.61 -1.66 4.61
C TRP A 39 -2.19 -1.45 4.09
N ALA A 40 -1.97 -0.41 3.27
CA ALA A 40 -0.65 -0.07 2.77
C ALA A 40 0.35 0.19 3.91
N LEU A 41 -0.07 0.88 4.95
CA LEU A 41 0.80 1.12 6.12
C LEU A 41 1.11 -0.17 6.86
N LEU A 42 0.12 -1.03 7.07
CA LEU A 42 0.35 -2.34 7.72
C LEU A 42 1.34 -3.19 6.91
N ARG A 43 1.19 -3.20 5.58
CA ARG A 43 2.10 -3.91 4.68
C ARG A 43 3.52 -3.36 4.76
N LEU A 44 3.66 -2.05 4.77
CA LEU A 44 4.96 -1.39 4.90
C LEU A 44 5.68 -1.82 6.18
N LEU A 45 4.98 -1.81 7.30
CA LEU A 45 5.56 -2.20 8.59
C LEU A 45 5.89 -3.69 8.65
N MET A 46 5.09 -4.54 8.01
CA MET A 46 5.38 -5.96 7.92
C MET A 46 6.65 -6.21 7.08
N ASP A 47 6.76 -5.55 5.94
CA ASP A 47 7.84 -5.79 4.98
C ASP A 47 9.16 -5.17 5.43
N LYS A 48 9.12 -3.99 6.05
CA LYS A 48 10.31 -3.18 6.35
C LYS A 48 10.57 -2.95 7.83
N GLY A 49 9.66 -3.37 8.70
CA GLY A 49 9.80 -3.19 10.15
C GLY A 49 9.45 -1.79 10.64
N PRO A 50 9.80 -1.48 11.90
CA PRO A 50 9.43 -0.19 12.51
C PRO A 50 10.02 1.00 11.77
N HIS A 51 9.24 2.08 11.66
CA HIS A 51 9.64 3.30 10.97
C HIS A 51 9.08 4.54 11.68
N THR A 52 9.76 5.67 11.51
CA THR A 52 9.28 6.96 12.02
C THR A 52 8.10 7.48 11.20
N PHE A 53 7.36 8.43 11.75
CA PHE A 53 6.27 9.10 11.02
C PHE A 53 6.77 9.77 9.73
N VAL A 54 7.95 10.38 9.78
CA VAL A 54 8.56 11.03 8.60
C VAL A 54 8.89 9.99 7.53
N ASP A 55 9.49 8.86 7.90
CA ASP A 55 9.79 7.79 6.96
C ASP A 55 8.52 7.24 6.31
N ILE A 56 7.48 7.03 7.09
CA ILE A 56 6.19 6.55 6.58
C ILE A 56 5.61 7.54 5.57
N ALA A 57 5.63 8.84 5.91
CA ALA A 57 5.14 9.89 5.00
C ALA A 57 5.89 9.85 3.67
N ASN A 58 7.21 9.69 3.72
CA ASN A 58 8.04 9.61 2.51
C ASN A 58 7.75 8.36 1.69
N PHE A 59 7.62 7.20 2.33
CA PHE A 59 7.31 5.95 1.64
C PHE A 59 5.94 5.97 0.99
N MET A 60 4.95 6.57 1.64
CA MET A 60 3.58 6.57 1.17
C MET A 60 3.24 7.78 0.30
N PHE A 61 4.16 8.73 0.16
CA PHE A 61 3.96 9.98 -0.60
C PHE A 61 2.76 10.78 -0.10
N ILE A 62 2.60 10.85 1.22
CA ILE A 62 1.53 11.60 1.88
C ILE A 62 2.13 12.53 2.93
N GLU A 63 1.32 13.48 3.38
CA GLU A 63 1.74 14.45 4.39
C GLU A 63 1.71 13.84 5.80
N LYS A 64 2.55 14.36 6.68
CA LYS A 64 2.66 13.89 8.06
C LYS A 64 1.32 13.87 8.81
N PRO A 65 0.44 14.89 8.72
CA PRO A 65 -0.87 14.79 9.37
C PRO A 65 -1.72 13.61 8.94
N SER A 66 -1.61 13.22 7.66
CA SER A 66 -2.31 12.02 7.14
C SER A 66 -1.75 10.75 7.78
N VAL A 67 -0.42 10.67 7.94
CA VAL A 67 0.22 9.54 8.64
C VAL A 67 -0.30 9.46 10.08
N THR A 68 -0.36 10.59 10.77
CA THR A 68 -0.84 10.64 12.15
C THR A 68 -2.25 10.06 12.26
N ARG A 69 -3.15 10.43 11.35
CA ARG A 69 -4.52 9.90 11.34
C ARG A 69 -4.56 8.41 11.08
N LEU A 70 -3.75 7.93 10.12
CA LEU A 70 -3.67 6.50 9.82
C LEU A 70 -3.16 5.71 11.04
N VAL A 71 -2.10 6.20 11.67
CA VAL A 71 -1.52 5.56 12.86
C VAL A 71 -2.52 5.53 14.01
N GLN A 72 -3.20 6.64 14.28
CA GLN A 72 -4.20 6.70 15.35
C GLN A 72 -5.29 5.65 15.16
N LYS A 73 -5.80 5.51 13.95
CA LYS A 73 -6.84 4.52 13.66
C LYS A 73 -6.32 3.10 13.88
N LEU A 74 -5.11 2.82 13.44
CA LEU A 74 -4.52 1.48 13.59
C LEU A 74 -4.16 1.18 15.06
N VAL A 75 -3.80 2.18 15.84
CA VAL A 75 -3.61 2.03 17.29
C VAL A 75 -4.94 1.68 17.95
N GLU A 76 -6.03 2.38 17.61
CA GLU A 76 -7.36 2.10 18.13
C GLU A 76 -7.81 0.66 17.83
N LEU A 77 -7.45 0.16 16.65
CA LEU A 77 -7.76 -1.21 16.25
C LEU A 77 -6.84 -2.26 16.91
N GLY A 78 -5.77 -1.81 17.56
CA GLY A 78 -4.82 -2.71 18.22
C GLY A 78 -3.80 -3.35 17.29
N TYR A 79 -3.62 -2.82 16.08
CA TYR A 79 -2.73 -3.41 15.07
C TYR A 79 -1.33 -2.80 15.05
N VAL A 80 -1.18 -1.57 15.52
CA VAL A 80 0.13 -0.93 15.64
C VAL A 80 0.28 -0.30 17.00
N GLU A 81 1.53 -0.02 17.35
CA GLU A 81 1.88 0.73 18.56
C GLU A 81 3.02 1.68 18.25
N THR A 82 3.18 2.70 19.08
CA THR A 82 4.32 3.60 18.97
C THR A 82 5.27 3.32 20.12
N VAL A 83 6.55 3.27 19.81
CA VAL A 83 7.61 3.02 20.79
C VAL A 83 8.69 4.09 20.64
N ALA A 84 9.53 4.26 21.67
CA ALA A 84 10.64 5.18 21.62
C ALA A 84 11.67 4.69 20.59
N GLY A 85 12.17 5.62 19.77
CA GLY A 85 13.28 5.36 18.86
C GLY A 85 14.62 5.47 19.56
N ARG A 86 15.71 5.46 18.77
CA ARG A 86 17.08 5.61 19.29
C ARG A 86 17.28 6.96 19.97
N ASP A 87 16.66 8.01 19.41
CA ASP A 87 16.61 9.33 20.01
C ASP A 87 15.30 9.47 20.75
N LYS A 88 15.33 10.04 21.96
CA LYS A 88 14.12 10.28 22.78
C LYS A 88 13.04 11.09 22.07
N ARG A 89 13.42 11.83 21.02
CA ARG A 89 12.50 12.64 20.21
C ARG A 89 11.81 11.85 19.11
N GLU A 90 12.35 10.66 18.77
CA GLU A 90 11.78 9.83 17.71
C GLU A 90 10.77 8.86 18.28
N LYS A 91 9.64 8.75 17.60
CA LYS A 91 8.67 7.69 17.84
C LYS A 91 8.68 6.78 16.63
N LEU A 92 8.80 5.49 16.90
CA LEU A 92 8.70 4.46 15.88
C LEU A 92 7.30 3.85 15.91
N VAL A 93 6.75 3.63 14.74
CA VAL A 93 5.50 2.89 14.54
C VAL A 93 5.87 1.45 14.20
N GLN A 94 5.29 0.51 14.89
CA GLN A 94 5.53 -0.92 14.64
C GLN A 94 4.25 -1.72 14.78
N LEU A 95 4.22 -2.91 14.17
CA LEU A 95 3.10 -3.82 14.31
C LEU A 95 3.08 -4.41 15.73
N THR A 96 1.89 -4.57 16.27
CA THR A 96 1.67 -5.44 17.42
C THR A 96 1.61 -6.89 16.96
N VAL A 97 1.59 -7.84 17.90
CA VAL A 97 1.34 -9.25 17.57
C VAL A 97 0.02 -9.40 16.80
N ASN A 98 -1.03 -8.71 17.27
CA ASN A 98 -2.32 -8.72 16.58
C ASN A 98 -2.22 -8.13 15.16
N GLY A 99 -1.39 -7.09 14.99
CA GLY A 99 -1.13 -6.51 13.67
C GLY A 99 -0.47 -7.50 12.72
N GLU A 100 0.52 -8.25 13.19
CA GLU A 100 1.16 -9.29 12.37
C GLU A 100 0.16 -10.36 11.94
N VAL A 101 -0.68 -10.81 12.88
CA VAL A 101 -1.72 -11.82 12.59
C VAL A 101 -2.71 -11.29 11.56
N ILE A 102 -3.19 -10.05 11.73
CA ILE A 102 -4.18 -9.49 10.81
C ILE A 102 -3.60 -9.28 9.41
N VAL A 103 -2.33 -8.89 9.29
CA VAL A 103 -1.69 -8.76 7.98
C VAL A 103 -1.67 -10.08 7.24
N GLN A 104 -1.28 -11.16 7.92
CA GLN A 104 -1.26 -12.49 7.32
C GLN A 104 -2.65 -12.95 6.89
N GLU A 105 -3.65 -12.70 7.74
CA GLU A 105 -5.04 -13.06 7.44
C GLU A 105 -5.57 -12.29 6.22
N ILE A 106 -5.31 -10.98 6.16
CA ILE A 106 -5.76 -10.14 5.04
C ILE A 106 -5.03 -10.55 3.75
N GLN A 107 -3.74 -10.82 3.80
CA GLN A 107 -2.99 -11.28 2.63
C GLN A 107 -3.63 -12.56 2.05
N ALA A 108 -3.95 -13.50 2.91
CA ALA A 108 -4.59 -14.75 2.48
C ALA A 108 -5.98 -14.49 1.89
N HIS A 109 -6.72 -13.55 2.46
CA HIS A 109 -8.05 -13.18 1.99
C HIS A 109 -8.01 -12.47 0.62
N LEU A 110 -7.03 -11.61 0.40
CA LEU A 110 -6.88 -10.86 -0.85
C LEU A 110 -6.29 -11.70 -2.00
N LYS A 111 -5.57 -12.76 -1.69
CA LYS A 111 -4.85 -13.54 -2.68
C LYS A 111 -5.74 -14.03 -3.84
N PRO A 112 -6.91 -14.67 -3.61
CA PRO A 112 -7.76 -15.11 -4.71
C PRO A 112 -8.25 -13.95 -5.58
N THR A 113 -8.55 -12.81 -4.98
CA THR A 113 -9.00 -11.62 -5.70
C THR A 113 -7.91 -11.11 -6.63
N MET A 114 -6.67 -11.06 -6.15
CA MET A 114 -5.52 -10.63 -6.96
C MET A 114 -5.22 -11.62 -8.08
N GLU A 115 -5.26 -12.92 -7.78
CA GLU A 115 -5.06 -13.95 -8.79
C GLU A 115 -6.11 -13.86 -9.89
N GLN A 116 -7.37 -13.64 -9.52
CA GLN A 116 -8.45 -13.49 -10.49
C GLN A 116 -8.28 -12.24 -11.35
N ALA A 117 -7.83 -11.13 -10.75
CA ALA A 117 -7.54 -9.91 -11.52
C ALA A 117 -6.42 -10.10 -12.53
N LEU A 118 -5.48 -10.99 -12.24
CA LEU A 118 -4.35 -11.31 -13.13
C LEU A 118 -4.61 -12.49 -14.05
N ALA A 119 -5.83 -13.02 -14.07
CA ALA A 119 -6.16 -14.17 -14.90
C ALA A 119 -5.85 -13.88 -16.39
N GLY A 120 -5.18 -14.83 -17.04
CA GLY A 120 -4.80 -14.68 -18.44
C GLY A 120 -3.52 -13.92 -18.68
N VAL A 121 -2.90 -13.37 -17.63
CA VAL A 121 -1.62 -12.66 -17.73
C VAL A 121 -0.50 -13.62 -17.30
N SER A 122 0.52 -13.79 -18.14
CA SER A 122 1.63 -14.68 -17.81
C SER A 122 2.49 -14.12 -16.66
N GLU A 123 3.14 -15.00 -15.91
CA GLU A 123 4.07 -14.58 -14.86
C GLU A 123 5.17 -13.66 -15.40
N ARG A 124 5.67 -13.96 -16.60
CA ARG A 124 6.69 -13.13 -17.24
C ARG A 124 6.19 -11.71 -17.48
N ASP A 125 4.97 -11.57 -18.01
CA ASP A 125 4.38 -10.26 -18.25
C ASP A 125 4.13 -9.50 -16.95
N ILE A 126 3.73 -10.19 -15.90
CA ILE A 126 3.56 -9.60 -14.58
C ILE A 126 4.91 -9.07 -14.05
N GLU A 127 5.98 -9.87 -14.17
CA GLU A 127 7.32 -9.46 -13.75
C GLU A 127 7.81 -8.24 -14.53
N ILE A 128 7.61 -8.23 -15.85
CA ILE A 128 7.98 -7.10 -16.71
C ILE A 128 7.18 -5.85 -16.32
N ALA A 129 5.88 -5.98 -16.16
CA ALA A 129 5.02 -4.86 -15.77
C ALA A 129 5.42 -4.29 -14.39
N THR A 130 5.73 -5.17 -13.45
CA THR A 130 6.22 -4.77 -12.13
C THR A 130 7.49 -3.94 -12.24
N GLN A 131 8.44 -4.38 -13.06
CA GLN A 131 9.70 -3.67 -13.30
C GLN A 131 9.46 -2.32 -13.97
N VAL A 132 8.55 -2.28 -14.94
CA VAL A 132 8.17 -1.04 -15.63
C VAL A 132 7.59 -0.03 -14.64
N LEU A 133 6.66 -0.47 -13.79
CA LEU A 133 6.06 0.40 -12.78
C LEU A 133 7.12 0.92 -11.79
N ALA A 134 8.05 0.08 -11.38
CA ALA A 134 9.14 0.47 -10.49
C ALA A 134 10.03 1.55 -11.13
N ASN A 135 10.36 1.39 -12.41
CA ASN A 135 11.14 2.37 -13.18
C ASN A 135 10.42 3.72 -13.26
N ILE A 136 9.14 3.69 -13.57
CA ILE A 136 8.32 4.92 -13.67
C ILE A 136 8.29 5.61 -12.31
N CYS A 137 8.07 4.86 -11.26
CA CYS A 137 8.03 5.37 -9.90
C CYS A 137 9.34 6.08 -9.54
N ALA A 138 10.48 5.45 -9.84
CA ALA A 138 11.80 6.03 -9.59
C ALA A 138 12.02 7.34 -10.37
N ASN A 139 11.54 7.41 -11.61
CA ASN A 139 11.66 8.61 -12.43
C ASN A 139 10.82 9.78 -11.88
N ILE A 140 9.63 9.49 -11.38
CA ILE A 140 8.71 10.51 -10.87
C ILE A 140 9.17 11.02 -9.50
N ASN A 141 9.71 10.15 -8.67
CA ASN A 141 10.04 10.44 -7.27
C ASN A 141 11.53 10.74 -7.09
N ARG A 142 12.04 11.63 -7.89
CA ARG A 142 13.44 12.07 -7.77
C ARG A 142 13.66 12.87 -6.49
#